data_b687ae86ee7419289a95bd9b440cc84e
#
_entry.id   b687ae86ee7419289a95bd9b440cc84e
#
_cell.length_a   1.000
_cell.length_b   1.000
_cell.length_c   1.000
_cell.angle_alpha   90.00
_cell.angle_beta   90.00
_cell.angle_gamma   90.00
#
_symmetry.space_group_name_H-M   'P 1'
#
loop_
_entity.id
_entity.type
_entity.pdbx_description
1 polymer ?
#
loop_
_entity_poly.entity_id
_entity_poly.type
_entity_poly.pdbx_seq_one_letter_code
_entity_poly.pdbx_strand_id
1 'polypeptide(L)'
;MKVLFISGELISGDLAYSLQKEGCDVRIYIQDKSVKDCFDGMLQKVHRWRDELGWVGKDGLIVFDDVGYGEVQDALRSDGYQVVGGSGEGDRFELDRLYGQDILREVGVGSSDFVTHDFDIQSAINFVKKNGGEWVVKQNDHDTALNYVGSFEDGSDVISVLENYKGVLGKSGNIS
;
A
#
# COMPACT_ATOMS: atom_id res chain seq x y z
N MET A 1 -22.12 0.58 -19.68
CA MET A 1 -21.01 1.47 -19.30
C MET A 1 -19.69 0.74 -19.56
N LYS A 2 -18.64 1.44 -20.02
CA LYS A 2 -17.29 0.85 -20.13
C LYS A 2 -16.54 1.05 -18.83
N VAL A 3 -15.86 -0.02 -18.36
CA VAL A 3 -15.08 0.03 -17.12
C VAL A 3 -13.72 -0.62 -17.36
N LEU A 4 -12.67 0.13 -17.09
CA LEU A 4 -11.29 -0.35 -17.17
C LEU A 4 -10.72 -0.51 -15.76
N PHE A 5 -10.41 -1.74 -15.37
CA PHE A 5 -9.71 -2.03 -14.11
C PHE A 5 -8.20 -2.06 -14.33
N ILE A 6 -7.47 -1.39 -13.45
CA ILE A 6 -6.01 -1.45 -13.34
C ILE A 6 -5.70 -2.03 -11.96
N SER A 7 -5.32 -3.29 -11.95
CA SER A 7 -5.11 -4.07 -10.74
C SER A 7 -3.65 -4.44 -10.56
N GLY A 8 -3.12 -4.17 -9.38
CA GLY A 8 -1.80 -4.65 -8.95
C GLY A 8 -1.83 -6.15 -8.74
N GLU A 9 -2.56 -6.60 -7.73
CA GLU A 9 -2.62 -7.97 -7.21
C GLU A 9 -3.97 -8.66 -7.42
N LEU A 10 -4.81 -8.13 -8.32
CA LEU A 10 -6.14 -8.66 -8.63
C LEU A 10 -7.15 -8.57 -7.46
N ILE A 11 -7.04 -7.55 -6.62
CA ILE A 11 -7.93 -7.34 -5.47
C ILE A 11 -9.38 -7.12 -5.91
N SER A 12 -9.60 -6.39 -7.02
CA SER A 12 -10.93 -6.07 -7.55
C SER A 12 -11.47 -7.05 -8.59
N GLY A 13 -10.89 -8.24 -8.73
CA GLY A 13 -11.32 -9.22 -9.74
C GLY A 13 -12.79 -9.59 -9.65
N ASP A 14 -13.31 -9.82 -8.44
CA ASP A 14 -14.74 -10.16 -8.21
C ASP A 14 -15.65 -8.99 -8.56
N LEU A 15 -15.27 -7.76 -8.25
CA LEU A 15 -16.04 -6.57 -8.62
C LEU A 15 -16.09 -6.41 -10.15
N ALA A 16 -14.95 -6.58 -10.83
CA ALA A 16 -14.88 -6.52 -12.28
C ALA A 16 -15.81 -7.55 -12.94
N TYR A 17 -15.80 -8.78 -12.43
CA TYR A 17 -16.70 -9.84 -12.92
C TYR A 17 -18.18 -9.55 -12.63
N SER A 18 -18.49 -9.03 -11.45
CA SER A 18 -19.85 -8.66 -11.07
C SER A 18 -20.41 -7.57 -11.98
N LEU A 19 -19.64 -6.52 -12.26
CA LEU A 19 -20.05 -5.45 -13.17
C LEU A 19 -20.23 -5.96 -14.60
N GLN A 20 -19.41 -6.91 -15.06
CA GLN A 20 -19.63 -7.54 -16.36
C GLN A 20 -20.95 -8.32 -16.40
N LYS A 21 -21.29 -9.05 -15.33
CA LYS A 21 -22.57 -9.76 -15.21
C LYS A 21 -23.77 -8.82 -15.22
N GLU A 22 -23.62 -7.61 -14.71
CA GLU A 22 -24.63 -6.56 -14.74
C GLU A 22 -24.72 -5.82 -16.10
N GLY A 23 -23.93 -6.26 -17.09
CA GLY A 23 -23.98 -5.76 -18.46
C GLY A 23 -23.03 -4.59 -18.75
N CYS A 24 -22.07 -4.33 -17.89
CA CYS A 24 -20.98 -3.42 -18.23
C CYS A 24 -20.00 -4.08 -19.21
N ASP A 25 -19.39 -3.27 -20.09
CA ASP A 25 -18.27 -3.70 -20.93
C ASP A 25 -16.99 -3.49 -20.12
N VAL A 26 -16.39 -4.59 -19.62
CA VAL A 26 -15.30 -4.57 -18.63
C VAL A 26 -14.02 -5.08 -19.26
N ARG A 27 -12.94 -4.32 -19.06
CA ARG A 27 -11.57 -4.78 -19.34
C ARG A 27 -10.72 -4.68 -18.08
N ILE A 28 -9.78 -5.61 -17.90
CA ILE A 28 -8.89 -5.64 -16.74
C ILE A 28 -7.43 -5.80 -17.15
N TYR A 29 -6.58 -4.96 -16.59
CA TYR A 29 -5.13 -5.13 -16.57
C TYR A 29 -4.71 -5.71 -15.22
N ILE A 30 -3.88 -6.75 -15.23
CA ILE A 30 -3.33 -7.38 -14.02
C ILE A 30 -1.81 -7.27 -14.09
N GLN A 31 -1.21 -6.62 -13.10
CA GLN A 31 0.23 -6.40 -13.06
C GLN A 31 0.98 -7.64 -12.59
N ASP A 32 0.52 -8.26 -11.50
CA ASP A 32 1.15 -9.45 -10.92
C ASP A 32 1.02 -10.65 -11.87
N LYS A 33 2.16 -11.21 -12.23
CA LYS A 33 2.24 -12.38 -13.13
C LYS A 33 1.77 -13.66 -12.46
N SER A 34 1.83 -13.74 -11.14
CA SER A 34 1.46 -14.95 -10.37
C SER A 34 -0.04 -15.23 -10.40
N VAL A 35 -0.86 -14.18 -10.59
CA VAL A 35 -2.34 -14.25 -10.63
C VAL A 35 -2.91 -13.96 -12.02
N LYS A 36 -2.05 -13.86 -13.05
CA LYS A 36 -2.50 -13.53 -14.42
C LYS A 36 -3.51 -14.50 -15.00
N ASP A 37 -3.49 -15.76 -14.60
CA ASP A 37 -4.39 -16.79 -15.11
C ASP A 37 -5.77 -16.76 -14.43
N CYS A 38 -5.91 -16.06 -13.30
CA CYS A 38 -7.20 -15.89 -12.64
C CYS A 38 -8.18 -15.17 -13.57
N PHE A 39 -9.44 -15.59 -13.56
CA PHE A 39 -10.51 -15.08 -14.43
C PHE A 39 -10.28 -15.29 -15.94
N ASP A 40 -9.41 -16.23 -16.36
CA ASP A 40 -9.28 -16.61 -17.75
C ASP A 40 -10.62 -17.14 -18.32
N GLY A 41 -11.01 -16.62 -19.49
CA GLY A 41 -12.29 -16.93 -20.10
C GLY A 41 -13.52 -16.28 -19.43
N MET A 42 -13.32 -15.57 -18.31
CA MET A 42 -14.39 -14.87 -17.57
C MET A 42 -14.35 -13.36 -17.79
N LEU A 43 -13.16 -12.76 -17.80
CA LEU A 43 -12.94 -11.32 -18.01
C LEU A 43 -12.06 -11.08 -19.24
N GLN A 44 -12.32 -9.97 -19.94
CA GLN A 44 -11.44 -9.51 -21.01
C GLN A 44 -10.19 -8.87 -20.42
N LYS A 45 -9.06 -9.59 -20.49
CA LYS A 45 -7.78 -9.09 -20.02
C LYS A 45 -7.05 -8.27 -21.07
N VAL A 46 -6.31 -7.26 -20.64
CA VAL A 46 -5.49 -6.42 -21.51
C VAL A 46 -4.03 -6.45 -21.08
N HIS A 47 -3.11 -6.26 -22.04
CA HIS A 47 -1.68 -6.32 -21.77
C HIS A 47 -1.09 -4.98 -21.33
N ARG A 48 -1.71 -3.87 -21.78
CA ARG A 48 -1.27 -2.49 -21.52
C ARG A 48 -2.49 -1.61 -21.34
N TRP A 49 -2.79 -1.25 -20.12
CA TRP A 49 -3.99 -0.47 -19.80
C TRP A 49 -4.02 0.91 -20.45
N ARG A 50 -2.82 1.52 -20.71
CA ARG A 50 -2.75 2.83 -21.37
C ARG A 50 -3.26 2.82 -22.80
N ASP A 51 -3.17 1.69 -23.48
CA ASP A 51 -3.71 1.54 -24.84
C ASP A 51 -5.24 1.51 -24.84
N GLU A 52 -5.85 1.28 -23.69
CA GLU A 52 -7.31 1.21 -23.48
C GLU A 52 -7.95 2.56 -23.14
N LEU A 53 -7.18 3.62 -22.94
CA LEU A 53 -7.71 4.93 -22.58
C LEU A 53 -8.63 5.49 -23.66
N GLY A 54 -8.33 5.26 -24.94
CA GLY A 54 -9.22 5.63 -26.04
C GLY A 54 -10.50 4.79 -26.07
N TRP A 55 -10.45 3.53 -25.66
CA TRP A 55 -11.62 2.66 -25.58
C TRP A 55 -12.53 3.08 -24.42
N VAL A 56 -11.99 3.24 -23.20
CA VAL A 56 -12.82 3.62 -22.04
C VAL A 56 -13.45 5.01 -22.23
N GLY A 57 -12.69 5.93 -22.82
CA GLY A 57 -13.16 7.31 -23.06
C GLY A 57 -13.39 8.09 -21.77
N LYS A 58 -13.91 9.31 -21.90
CA LYS A 58 -14.19 10.19 -20.75
C LYS A 58 -15.53 9.88 -20.07
N ASP A 59 -16.41 9.17 -20.76
CA ASP A 59 -17.72 8.74 -20.25
C ASP A 59 -17.68 7.36 -19.56
N GLY A 60 -16.57 6.64 -19.69
CA GLY A 60 -16.33 5.39 -19.00
C GLY A 60 -15.67 5.59 -17.65
N LEU A 61 -15.47 4.50 -16.91
CA LEU A 61 -14.88 4.50 -15.59
C LEU A 61 -13.54 3.77 -15.60
N ILE A 62 -12.54 4.36 -14.96
CA ILE A 62 -11.24 3.73 -14.68
C ILE A 62 -11.19 3.45 -13.19
N VAL A 63 -10.86 2.20 -12.82
CA VAL A 63 -10.78 1.75 -11.42
C VAL A 63 -9.36 1.26 -11.14
N PHE A 64 -8.74 1.84 -10.12
CA PHE A 64 -7.49 1.37 -9.55
C PHE A 64 -7.78 0.74 -8.19
N ASP A 65 -7.27 -0.43 -7.95
CA ASP A 65 -7.55 -1.21 -6.73
C ASP A 65 -6.35 -1.35 -5.79
N ASP A 66 -5.26 -0.66 -6.10
CA ASP A 66 -4.03 -0.76 -5.33
C ASP A 66 -3.34 0.61 -5.17
N VAL A 67 -2.45 0.70 -4.20
CA VAL A 67 -1.59 1.85 -3.94
C VAL A 67 -0.45 1.96 -4.98
N GLY A 68 0.24 3.08 -5.01
CA GLY A 68 1.38 3.31 -5.89
C GLY A 68 1.02 3.85 -7.28
N TYR A 69 -0.27 4.12 -7.52
CA TYR A 69 -0.75 4.73 -8.77
C TYR A 69 -1.29 6.15 -8.59
N GLY A 70 -1.15 6.75 -7.41
CA GLY A 70 -1.83 7.99 -7.06
C GLY A 70 -1.56 9.14 -8.02
N GLU A 71 -0.30 9.42 -8.36
CA GLU A 71 0.05 10.49 -9.31
C GLU A 71 -0.54 10.25 -10.71
N VAL A 72 -0.57 8.99 -11.15
CA VAL A 72 -1.17 8.60 -12.43
C VAL A 72 -2.67 8.84 -12.42
N GLN A 73 -3.33 8.51 -11.31
CA GLN A 73 -4.76 8.74 -11.12
C GLN A 73 -5.09 10.23 -11.12
N ASP A 74 -4.29 11.05 -10.45
CA ASP A 74 -4.46 12.50 -10.43
C ASP A 74 -4.26 13.12 -11.82
N ALA A 75 -3.28 12.65 -12.59
CA ALA A 75 -3.09 13.05 -13.98
C ALA A 75 -4.30 12.68 -14.86
N LEU A 76 -4.81 11.45 -14.74
CA LEU A 76 -5.98 11.02 -15.51
C LEU A 76 -7.24 11.84 -15.16
N ARG A 77 -7.46 12.17 -13.87
CA ARG A 77 -8.55 13.06 -13.44
C ARG A 77 -8.39 14.44 -14.03
N SER A 78 -7.17 15.00 -14.02
CA SER A 78 -6.85 16.30 -14.62
C SER A 78 -7.08 16.30 -16.12
N ASP A 79 -6.86 15.17 -16.80
CA ASP A 79 -7.17 14.98 -18.22
C ASP A 79 -8.67 14.75 -18.49
N GLY A 80 -9.51 14.71 -17.45
CA GLY A 80 -10.97 14.60 -17.54
C GLY A 80 -11.51 13.18 -17.59
N TYR A 81 -10.71 12.15 -17.22
CA TYR A 81 -11.24 10.79 -17.05
C TYR A 81 -11.97 10.65 -15.71
N GLN A 82 -12.97 9.77 -15.69
CA GLN A 82 -13.63 9.37 -14.46
C GLN A 82 -12.79 8.28 -13.80
N VAL A 83 -12.23 8.56 -12.61
CA VAL A 83 -11.29 7.64 -11.92
C VAL A 83 -11.74 7.37 -10.50
N VAL A 84 -11.91 6.10 -10.17
CA VAL A 84 -12.07 5.57 -8.80
C VAL A 84 -10.75 4.98 -8.35
N GLY A 85 -10.30 5.36 -7.16
CA GLY A 85 -9.06 4.91 -6.54
C GLY A 85 -8.46 5.99 -5.64
N GLY A 86 -7.16 5.92 -5.40
CA GLY A 86 -6.41 6.84 -4.54
C GLY A 86 -6.01 8.17 -5.20
N SER A 87 -5.01 8.79 -4.62
CA SER A 87 -4.35 10.02 -5.10
C SER A 87 -2.87 9.97 -4.73
N GLY A 88 -2.05 10.88 -5.26
CA GLY A 88 -0.64 10.99 -4.87
C GLY A 88 -0.46 11.25 -3.37
N GLU A 89 -1.31 12.08 -2.78
CA GLU A 89 -1.32 12.31 -1.33
C GLU A 89 -1.80 11.08 -0.55
N GLY A 90 -2.76 10.31 -1.08
CA GLY A 90 -3.21 9.06 -0.49
C GLY A 90 -2.10 8.01 -0.47
N ASP A 91 -1.38 7.85 -1.56
CA ASP A 91 -0.21 6.99 -1.65
C ASP A 91 0.86 7.40 -0.64
N ARG A 92 1.16 8.70 -0.55
CA ARG A 92 2.12 9.21 0.43
C ARG A 92 1.68 8.95 1.87
N PHE A 93 0.39 9.13 2.16
CA PHE A 93 -0.16 8.87 3.50
C PHE A 93 0.00 7.40 3.91
N GLU A 94 -0.11 6.47 2.97
CA GLU A 94 0.00 5.04 3.22
C GLU A 94 1.44 4.53 3.18
N LEU A 95 2.22 4.98 2.19
CA LEU A 95 3.58 4.47 1.94
C LEU A 95 4.66 5.16 2.78
N ASP A 96 4.46 6.43 3.15
CA ASP A 96 5.34 7.18 4.06
C ASP A 96 4.74 7.21 5.47
N ARG A 97 5.16 6.24 6.29
CA ARG A 97 4.64 6.08 7.64
C ARG A 97 4.82 7.33 8.51
N LEU A 98 5.96 8.02 8.40
CA LEU A 98 6.22 9.21 9.20
C LEU A 98 5.26 10.33 8.81
N TYR A 99 5.09 10.56 7.52
CA TYR A 99 4.11 11.51 7.00
C TYR A 99 2.69 11.17 7.46
N GLY A 100 2.29 9.90 7.33
CA GLY A 100 0.97 9.45 7.79
C GLY A 100 0.75 9.69 9.29
N GLN A 101 1.75 9.39 10.13
CA GLN A 101 1.69 9.65 11.56
C GLN A 101 1.63 11.16 11.90
N ASP A 102 2.34 12.00 11.18
CA ASP A 102 2.29 13.45 11.38
C ASP A 102 0.90 14.02 11.05
N ILE A 103 0.29 13.60 9.94
CA ILE A 103 -1.08 13.99 9.59
C ILE A 103 -2.09 13.50 10.64
N LEU A 104 -1.99 12.24 11.09
CA LEU A 104 -2.88 11.72 12.14
C LEU A 104 -2.76 12.54 13.43
N ARG A 105 -1.55 12.96 13.79
CA ARG A 105 -1.30 13.79 14.96
C ARG A 105 -1.90 15.19 14.80
N GLU A 106 -1.75 15.81 13.63
CA GLU A 106 -2.32 17.14 13.32
C GLU A 106 -3.85 17.15 13.44
N VAL A 107 -4.53 16.09 13.00
CA VAL A 107 -5.99 15.98 13.07
C VAL A 107 -6.50 15.39 14.38
N GLY A 108 -5.60 15.11 15.33
CA GLY A 108 -5.97 14.60 16.66
C GLY A 108 -6.44 13.14 16.66
N VAL A 109 -6.10 12.37 15.63
CA VAL A 109 -6.37 10.94 15.53
C VAL A 109 -5.13 10.15 15.98
N GLY A 110 -5.31 9.25 16.92
CA GLY A 110 -4.21 8.45 17.47
C GLY A 110 -3.67 9.00 18.79
N SER A 111 -2.94 8.18 19.55
CA SER A 111 -2.33 8.61 20.78
C SER A 111 -0.90 9.06 20.50
N SER A 112 -0.65 10.35 20.72
CA SER A 112 0.69 10.96 20.60
C SER A 112 1.72 10.32 21.55
N ASP A 113 1.26 9.63 22.57
CA ASP A 113 2.10 9.13 23.67
C ASP A 113 2.89 7.85 23.29
N PHE A 114 2.49 7.17 22.21
CA PHE A 114 3.06 5.88 21.80
C PHE A 114 3.82 5.90 20.47
N VAL A 115 3.83 7.01 19.76
CA VAL A 115 4.60 7.10 18.52
C VAL A 115 6.01 7.54 18.85
N THR A 116 6.89 6.60 18.94
CA THR A 116 8.30 6.88 18.97
C THR A 116 8.85 6.93 17.56
N HIS A 117 9.69 7.86 17.36
CA HIS A 117 10.26 8.32 16.12
C HIS A 117 11.05 7.27 15.35
N ASP A 118 11.32 7.64 14.09
CA ASP A 118 12.25 6.99 13.20
C ASP A 118 13.63 6.82 13.86
N PHE A 119 14.00 5.57 14.09
CA PHE A 119 15.29 5.21 14.64
C PHE A 119 16.09 4.39 13.61
N ASP A 120 17.38 4.62 13.50
CA ASP A 120 18.22 3.52 13.05
C ASP A 120 18.12 2.34 14.03
N ILE A 121 18.35 1.13 13.55
CA ILE A 121 18.16 -0.09 14.34
C ILE A 121 18.96 -0.06 15.65
N GLN A 122 20.17 0.54 15.64
CA GLN A 122 20.98 0.59 16.85
C GLN A 122 20.40 1.54 17.90
N SER A 123 19.88 2.67 17.47
CA SER A 123 19.19 3.63 18.34
C SER A 123 17.92 3.03 18.94
N ALA A 124 17.14 2.28 18.15
CA ALA A 124 15.97 1.55 18.62
C ALA A 124 16.33 0.50 19.69
N ILE A 125 17.39 -0.30 19.44
CA ILE A 125 17.89 -1.27 20.44
C ILE A 125 18.27 -0.57 21.75
N ASN A 126 18.97 0.57 21.66
CA ASN A 126 19.38 1.33 22.83
C ASN A 126 18.19 1.90 23.59
N PHE A 127 17.18 2.37 22.84
CA PHE A 127 15.93 2.88 23.40
C PHE A 127 15.18 1.78 24.18
N VAL A 128 14.97 0.60 23.59
CA VAL A 128 14.30 -0.52 24.26
C VAL A 128 15.11 -1.03 25.46
N LYS A 129 16.43 -1.13 25.36
CA LYS A 129 17.29 -1.48 26.50
C LYS A 129 17.14 -0.52 27.69
N LYS A 130 16.90 0.77 27.43
CA LYS A 130 16.76 1.78 28.46
C LYS A 130 15.37 1.80 29.10
N ASN A 131 14.32 1.55 28.30
CA ASN A 131 12.94 1.78 28.70
C ASN A 131 12.15 0.48 28.97
N GLY A 132 12.63 -0.67 28.47
CA GLY A 132 11.83 -1.90 28.42
C GLY A 132 10.58 -1.73 27.57
N GLY A 133 9.57 -2.57 27.77
CA GLY A 133 8.24 -2.42 27.22
C GLY A 133 7.91 -3.32 26.03
N GLU A 134 6.63 -3.52 25.83
CA GLU A 134 6.03 -4.31 24.75
C GLU A 134 5.88 -3.45 23.50
N TRP A 135 6.99 -3.17 22.82
CA TRP A 135 7.01 -2.27 21.66
C TRP A 135 6.55 -2.96 20.38
N VAL A 136 5.90 -2.22 19.51
CA VAL A 136 5.60 -2.64 18.14
C VAL A 136 6.64 -2.06 17.22
N VAL A 137 7.42 -2.93 16.58
CA VAL A 137 8.39 -2.54 15.55
C VAL A 137 7.69 -2.51 14.21
N LYS A 138 7.82 -1.41 13.50
CA LYS A 138 7.31 -1.22 12.14
C LYS A 138 8.44 -0.75 11.24
N GLN A 139 8.45 -1.20 10.00
CA GLN A 139 9.35 -0.68 8.98
C GLN A 139 8.65 0.44 8.19
N ASN A 140 9.42 1.43 7.74
CA ASN A 140 8.91 2.53 6.91
C ASN A 140 8.89 2.18 5.42
N ASP A 141 8.69 0.90 5.09
CA ASP A 141 8.64 0.42 3.72
C ASP A 141 7.52 -0.61 3.58
N HIS A 142 6.82 -0.56 2.44
CA HIS A 142 5.70 -1.46 2.17
C HIS A 142 6.16 -2.85 1.72
N ASP A 143 7.36 -2.95 1.16
CA ASP A 143 7.85 -4.19 0.52
C ASP A 143 8.37 -5.25 1.50
N THR A 144 8.57 -4.92 2.77
CA THR A 144 9.12 -5.86 3.74
C THR A 144 8.19 -6.04 4.94
N ALA A 145 7.66 -7.23 5.10
CA ALA A 145 6.81 -7.62 6.22
C ALA A 145 7.59 -7.77 7.56
N LEU A 146 8.57 -6.88 7.81
CA LEU A 146 9.35 -6.88 9.04
C LEU A 146 8.60 -6.14 10.16
N ASN A 147 7.41 -6.63 10.48
CA ASN A 147 6.63 -6.13 11.61
C ASN A 147 6.76 -7.10 12.78
N TYR A 148 6.95 -6.57 13.98
CA TYR A 148 7.00 -7.37 15.19
C TYR A 148 6.20 -6.71 16.31
N VAL A 149 5.41 -7.51 17.02
CA VAL A 149 4.68 -7.08 18.20
C VAL A 149 5.37 -7.70 19.41
N GLY A 150 5.99 -6.86 20.22
CA GLY A 150 6.64 -7.28 21.47
C GLY A 150 5.62 -7.76 22.49
N SER A 151 6.02 -8.72 23.32
CA SER A 151 5.18 -9.34 24.35
C SER A 151 5.88 -9.46 25.69
N PHE A 152 7.16 -9.10 25.79
CA PHE A 152 7.91 -9.15 27.02
C PHE A 152 8.07 -7.75 27.63
N GLU A 153 7.69 -7.60 28.88
CA GLU A 153 7.75 -6.32 29.61
C GLU A 153 9.17 -5.71 29.68
N ASP A 154 10.20 -6.55 29.62
CA ASP A 154 11.59 -6.12 29.59
C ASP A 154 12.11 -5.74 28.19
N GLY A 155 11.31 -6.00 27.14
CA GLY A 155 11.65 -5.73 25.75
C GLY A 155 12.72 -6.64 25.15
N SER A 156 13.10 -7.72 25.82
CA SER A 156 14.17 -8.60 25.37
C SER A 156 13.87 -9.31 24.05
N ASP A 157 12.61 -9.62 23.77
CA ASP A 157 12.13 -10.18 22.51
C ASP A 157 12.26 -9.16 21.36
N VAL A 158 11.88 -7.91 21.60
CA VAL A 158 12.01 -6.80 20.64
C VAL A 158 13.49 -6.57 20.31
N ILE A 159 14.36 -6.55 21.31
CA ILE A 159 15.81 -6.40 21.11
C ILE A 159 16.35 -7.53 20.22
N SER A 160 15.97 -8.78 20.51
CA SER A 160 16.40 -9.94 19.72
C SER A 160 15.96 -9.85 18.25
N VAL A 161 14.74 -9.38 18.00
CA VAL A 161 14.22 -9.17 16.64
C VAL A 161 14.98 -8.05 15.94
N LEU A 162 15.22 -6.93 16.62
CA LEU A 162 15.97 -5.80 16.04
C LEU A 162 17.43 -6.19 15.72
N GLU A 163 18.07 -7.01 16.55
CA GLU A 163 19.40 -7.53 16.26
C GLU A 163 19.43 -8.45 15.02
N ASN A 164 18.38 -9.25 14.81
CA ASN A 164 18.20 -10.03 13.58
C ASN A 164 17.96 -9.14 12.35
N TYR A 165 17.13 -8.11 12.47
CA TYR A 165 16.87 -7.16 11.37
C TYR A 165 18.14 -6.42 10.94
N LYS A 166 19.03 -6.11 11.88
CA LYS A 166 20.34 -5.52 11.58
C LYS A 166 21.18 -6.37 10.63
N GLY A 167 21.04 -7.69 10.70
CA GLY A 167 21.69 -8.63 9.80
C GLY A 167 21.08 -8.66 8.40
N VAL A 168 19.78 -8.38 8.26
CA VAL A 168 19.03 -8.43 7.00
C VAL A 168 19.06 -7.09 6.28
N LEU A 169 18.78 -5.99 7.00
CA LEU A 169 18.64 -4.64 6.42
C LEU A 169 19.96 -3.87 6.32
N GLY A 170 21.03 -4.38 6.91
CA GLY A 170 22.29 -3.64 7.02
C GLY A 170 22.21 -2.47 8.00
N LYS A 171 23.21 -1.57 7.92
CA LYS A 171 23.31 -0.44 8.86
C LYS A 171 22.36 0.73 8.57
N SER A 172 21.68 0.73 7.42
CA SER A 172 20.83 1.84 6.92
C SER A 172 19.33 1.59 7.01
N GLY A 173 18.90 0.49 7.63
CA GLY A 173 17.47 0.21 7.80
C GLY A 173 16.85 1.14 8.85
N ASN A 174 15.86 1.94 8.45
CA ASN A 174 15.07 2.76 9.36
C ASN A 174 13.84 1.97 9.84
N ILE A 175 13.51 2.10 11.11
CA ILE A 175 12.39 1.47 11.78
C ILE A 175 11.65 2.49 12.65
N SER A 176 10.39 2.32 12.81
CA SER A 176 9.53 3.13 13.69
C SER A 176 8.70 2.26 14.64
#